data_ede145d7c1bad0bb66d8743a248ad6d3
#
_entry.id   ede145d7c1bad0bb66d8743a248ad6d3
#
_cell.length_a   1.000
_cell.length_b   1.000
_cell.length_c   1.000
_cell.angle_alpha   90.00
_cell.angle_beta   90.00
_cell.angle_gamma   90.00
#
_symmetry.space_group_name_H-M   'P 1'
#
loop_
_entity.id
_entity.type
_entity.pdbx_description
1 polymer ?
#
loop_
_entity_poly.entity_id
_entity_poly.type
_entity_poly.pdbx_seq_one_letter_code
_entity_poly.pdbx_strand_id
1 'polypeptide(L)'
;MKILILSSNNGGGHNSAAKALLEEAKERNIECVMVDAMIFSSPKRSERMEKIHIGAALHAPYLFNIANRMALRLEQKIKYKGRVQKRAAEHLKQFVLDNDFDTVIATQVFSAILLTDMKAKVSKNVTTCFIVTDYCYIPFTAMTNLDVYFLPHKDLIPEYSRQKGEMLYLPFGIPVSKQFVRANSDKDVRTKLKIYPKTKMILVLSGSMGYGDIRAICCGLLEELGEITDVYVICGRNKHLFRQISELSIAYKSLHVIEYTNCVGDYVGASDLVLSKPGGLSATEVAVKGKPLIFSKPIPGWEEENVRFFIDRGMALEAKTPKELAQLARVFLADDHICTKMQQQQRRHTNGFAARDILDFIENHFVL
;
A
#
# COMPACT_ATOMS: atom_id res chain seq x y z
N MET A 1 -10.92 0.38 -25.20
CA MET A 1 -10.37 1.15 -24.06
C MET A 1 -8.89 0.87 -23.93
N LYS A 2 -8.09 1.93 -23.78
CA LYS A 2 -6.65 1.86 -23.61
C LYS A 2 -6.22 2.70 -22.40
N ILE A 3 -5.63 2.06 -21.39
CA ILE A 3 -5.36 2.66 -20.09
C ILE A 3 -3.86 2.89 -19.89
N LEU A 4 -3.51 4.09 -19.43
CA LEU A 4 -2.19 4.40 -18.89
C LEU A 4 -2.25 4.51 -17.37
N ILE A 5 -1.43 3.74 -16.65
CA ILE A 5 -1.27 3.86 -15.20
C ILE A 5 0.03 4.60 -14.90
N LEU A 6 -0.09 5.74 -14.24
CA LEU A 6 1.04 6.53 -13.75
C LEU A 6 1.32 6.15 -12.29
N SER A 7 2.42 5.45 -12.07
CA SER A 7 2.91 5.11 -10.73
C SER A 7 4.25 5.80 -10.46
N SER A 8 4.89 5.47 -9.37
CA SER A 8 6.21 5.98 -9.01
C SER A 8 7.01 4.89 -8.31
N ASN A 9 8.29 4.80 -8.60
CA ASN A 9 9.18 3.87 -7.91
C ASN A 9 9.41 4.23 -6.44
N ASN A 10 8.91 5.39 -6.00
CA ASN A 10 8.98 5.87 -4.61
C ASN A 10 7.89 5.19 -3.75
N GLY A 11 8.16 3.99 -3.27
CA GLY A 11 7.27 3.26 -2.38
C GLY A 11 6.60 2.04 -3.03
N GLY A 12 6.75 0.88 -2.39
CA GLY A 12 6.21 -0.39 -2.90
C GLY A 12 4.69 -0.41 -3.02
N GLY A 13 3.95 0.33 -2.16
CA GLY A 13 2.50 0.33 -2.11
C GLY A 13 1.83 0.84 -3.39
N HIS A 14 2.19 2.03 -3.86
CA HIS A 14 1.61 2.63 -5.07
C HIS A 14 1.81 1.73 -6.30
N ASN A 15 3.02 1.15 -6.44
CA ASN A 15 3.34 0.23 -7.52
C ASN A 15 2.55 -1.08 -7.44
N SER A 16 2.28 -1.58 -6.23
CA SER A 16 1.51 -2.81 -6.07
C SER A 16 0.02 -2.59 -6.37
N ALA A 17 -0.56 -1.44 -6.00
CA ALA A 17 -1.92 -1.07 -6.40
C ALA A 17 -2.02 -0.91 -7.93
N ALA A 18 -1.03 -0.26 -8.56
CA ALA A 18 -0.95 -0.14 -10.02
C ALA A 18 -0.86 -1.52 -10.72
N LYS A 19 -0.04 -2.43 -10.18
CA LYS A 19 0.07 -3.80 -10.70
C LYS A 19 -1.20 -4.62 -10.53
N ALA A 20 -1.95 -4.42 -9.44
CA ALA A 20 -3.23 -5.09 -9.24
C ALA A 20 -4.26 -4.68 -10.32
N LEU A 21 -4.30 -3.40 -10.70
CA LEU A 21 -5.10 -2.94 -11.83
C LEU A 21 -4.62 -3.51 -13.16
N LEU A 22 -3.31 -3.53 -13.39
CA LEU A 22 -2.73 -4.11 -14.61
C LEU A 22 -3.03 -5.61 -14.72
N GLU A 23 -3.00 -6.35 -13.61
CA GLU A 23 -3.38 -7.77 -13.53
C GLU A 23 -4.86 -7.97 -13.92
N GLU A 24 -5.76 -7.14 -13.38
CA GLU A 24 -7.19 -7.17 -13.71
C GLU A 24 -7.47 -6.79 -15.17
N ALA A 25 -6.82 -5.72 -15.66
CA ALA A 25 -6.98 -5.27 -17.05
C ALA A 25 -6.52 -6.35 -18.04
N LYS A 26 -5.41 -7.01 -17.76
CA LYS A 26 -4.88 -8.10 -18.59
C LYS A 26 -5.85 -9.29 -18.70
N GLU A 27 -6.49 -9.69 -17.61
CA GLU A 27 -7.48 -10.79 -17.64
C GLU A 27 -8.73 -10.44 -18.47
N ARG A 28 -9.04 -9.14 -18.58
CA ARG A 28 -10.15 -8.62 -19.41
C ARG A 28 -9.76 -8.31 -20.84
N ASN A 29 -8.50 -8.57 -21.24
CA ASN A 29 -7.95 -8.16 -22.54
C ASN A 29 -8.04 -6.64 -22.78
N ILE A 30 -7.99 -5.82 -21.72
CA ILE A 30 -7.91 -4.36 -21.82
C ILE A 30 -6.44 -3.99 -22.03
N GLU A 31 -6.18 -3.18 -23.07
CA GLU A 31 -4.83 -2.66 -23.29
C GLU A 31 -4.45 -1.68 -22.16
N CYS A 32 -3.49 -2.06 -21.34
CA CYS A 32 -3.09 -1.32 -20.16
C CYS A 32 -1.56 -1.28 -20.02
N VAL A 33 -1.02 -0.08 -19.84
CA VAL A 33 0.42 0.15 -19.70
C VAL A 33 0.68 0.87 -18.38
N MET A 34 1.68 0.42 -17.62
CA MET A 34 2.12 1.07 -16.39
C MET A 34 3.48 1.75 -16.63
N VAL A 35 3.57 3.03 -16.26
CA VAL A 35 4.76 3.87 -16.47
C VAL A 35 5.11 4.60 -15.17
N ASP A 36 6.41 4.76 -14.89
CA ASP A 36 6.87 5.66 -13.84
C ASP A 36 6.70 7.12 -14.30
N ALA A 37 5.83 7.86 -13.60
CA ALA A 37 5.53 9.26 -13.94
C ALA A 37 6.77 10.18 -13.94
N MET A 38 7.81 9.81 -13.21
CA MET A 38 9.04 10.61 -13.12
C MET A 38 9.85 10.64 -14.41
N ILE A 39 9.65 9.69 -15.33
CA ILE A 39 10.32 9.70 -16.64
C ILE A 39 10.01 10.97 -17.44
N PHE A 40 8.81 11.53 -17.29
CA PHE A 40 8.39 12.75 -17.96
C PHE A 40 9.07 14.00 -17.41
N SER A 41 9.54 13.97 -16.17
CA SER A 41 10.22 15.09 -15.49
C SER A 41 11.72 15.10 -15.73
N SER A 42 12.43 14.04 -15.39
CA SER A 42 13.85 13.78 -15.63
C SER A 42 14.26 12.45 -14.99
N PRO A 43 14.82 11.49 -15.74
CA PRO A 43 15.25 10.20 -15.17
C PRO A 43 16.27 10.34 -14.04
N LYS A 44 17.23 11.26 -14.16
CA LYS A 44 18.26 11.50 -13.13
C LYS A 44 17.71 12.14 -11.84
N ARG A 45 16.62 12.92 -11.92
CA ARG A 45 15.94 13.49 -10.74
C ARG A 45 15.13 12.43 -9.98
N SER A 46 14.54 11.46 -10.67
CA SER A 46 13.77 10.38 -10.08
C SER A 46 14.56 9.61 -9.02
N GLU A 47 15.72 9.06 -9.41
CA GLU A 47 16.56 8.28 -8.49
C GLU A 47 17.07 9.10 -7.29
N ARG A 48 17.36 10.39 -7.51
CA ARG A 48 17.86 11.26 -6.45
C ARG A 48 16.75 11.62 -5.45
N MET A 49 15.55 11.91 -5.92
CA MET A 49 14.38 12.19 -5.08
C MET A 49 13.96 10.97 -4.28
N GLU A 50 13.99 9.78 -4.88
CA GLU A 50 13.73 8.52 -4.20
C GLU A 50 14.69 8.31 -3.02
N LYS A 51 16.00 8.43 -3.25
CA LYS A 51 17.01 8.28 -2.20
C LYS A 51 16.86 9.30 -1.08
N ILE A 52 16.51 10.56 -1.40
CA ILE A 52 16.28 11.62 -0.42
C ILE A 52 15.01 11.34 0.40
N HIS A 53 13.91 10.97 -0.25
CA HIS A 53 12.64 10.70 0.43
C HIS A 53 12.75 9.50 1.37
N ILE A 54 13.34 8.42 0.90
CA ILE A 54 13.62 7.21 1.68
C ILE A 54 14.57 7.52 2.84
N GLY A 55 15.66 8.23 2.56
CA GLY A 55 16.64 8.62 3.57
C GLY A 55 16.03 9.50 4.66
N ALA A 56 15.19 10.47 4.30
CA ALA A 56 14.50 11.33 5.26
C ALA A 56 13.51 10.54 6.14
N ALA A 57 12.73 9.64 5.55
CA ALA A 57 11.77 8.82 6.30
C ALA A 57 12.46 7.83 7.26
N LEU A 58 13.62 7.27 6.87
CA LEU A 58 14.36 6.29 7.68
C LEU A 58 15.24 6.92 8.75
N HIS A 59 15.94 8.02 8.44
CA HIS A 59 16.98 8.57 9.31
C HIS A 59 16.54 9.83 10.06
N ALA A 60 15.46 10.51 9.63
CA ALA A 60 14.95 11.71 10.26
C ALA A 60 13.41 11.73 10.33
N PRO A 61 12.75 10.71 10.90
CA PRO A 61 11.29 10.58 10.87
C PRO A 61 10.56 11.75 11.53
N TYR A 62 11.15 12.36 12.55
CA TYR A 62 10.59 13.54 13.21
C TYR A 62 10.56 14.76 12.30
N LEU A 63 11.66 15.04 11.57
CA LEU A 63 11.72 16.11 10.58
C LEU A 63 10.78 15.84 9.40
N PHE A 64 10.64 14.61 9.01
CA PHE A 64 9.71 14.16 7.97
C PHE A 64 8.24 14.44 8.38
N ASN A 65 7.87 14.17 9.64
CA ASN A 65 6.54 14.51 10.16
C ASN A 65 6.29 16.01 10.20
N ILE A 66 7.27 16.81 10.65
CA ILE A 66 7.16 18.27 10.62
C ILE A 66 6.95 18.76 9.19
N ALA A 67 7.72 18.26 8.23
CA ALA A 67 7.58 18.60 6.82
C ALA A 67 6.19 18.25 6.27
N ASN A 68 5.63 17.09 6.63
CA ASN A 68 4.27 16.70 6.25
C ASN A 68 3.19 17.60 6.85
N ARG A 69 3.30 17.95 8.16
CA ARG A 69 2.36 18.89 8.81
C ARG A 69 2.47 20.29 8.22
N MET A 70 3.68 20.73 7.88
CA MET A 70 3.88 22.00 7.16
C MET A 70 3.30 21.93 5.75
N ALA A 71 3.44 20.83 5.04
CA ALA A 71 2.86 20.62 3.73
C ALA A 71 1.33 20.78 3.75
N LEU A 72 0.64 20.16 4.72
CA LEU A 72 -0.82 20.32 4.91
C LEU A 72 -1.21 21.79 5.18
N ARG A 73 -0.44 22.51 6.01
CA ARG A 73 -0.70 23.93 6.29
C ARG A 73 -0.42 24.82 5.09
N LEU A 74 0.61 24.51 4.31
CA LEU A 74 0.96 25.25 3.10
C LEU A 74 -0.04 25.01 1.98
N GLU A 75 -0.56 23.77 1.82
CA GLU A 75 -1.58 23.45 0.84
C GLU A 75 -2.82 24.34 0.97
N GLN A 76 -3.28 24.61 2.21
CA GLN A 76 -4.41 25.52 2.47
C GLN A 76 -4.14 26.96 2.06
N LYS A 77 -2.87 27.40 1.97
CA LYS A 77 -2.47 28.77 1.61
C LYS A 77 -2.04 28.92 0.15
N ILE A 78 -1.60 27.85 -0.48
CA ILE A 78 -1.12 27.88 -1.87
C ILE A 78 -2.30 27.64 -2.80
N LYS A 79 -2.83 28.71 -3.41
CA LYS A 79 -3.64 28.56 -4.62
C LYS A 79 -2.73 28.04 -5.72
N TYR A 80 -2.93 26.78 -6.12
CA TYR A 80 -2.17 26.16 -7.20
C TYR A 80 -2.30 26.98 -8.49
N LYS A 81 -1.20 27.56 -8.93
CA LYS A 81 -1.14 28.33 -10.19
C LYS A 81 -0.50 27.50 -11.31
N GLY A 82 -0.87 26.24 -11.49
CA GLY A 82 -0.62 25.39 -12.65
C GLY A 82 0.74 25.57 -13.38
N ARG A 83 1.89 25.60 -12.67
CA ARG A 83 3.18 25.91 -13.31
C ARG A 83 4.35 25.03 -12.90
N VAL A 84 4.15 24.06 -11.97
CA VAL A 84 5.29 23.36 -11.36
C VAL A 84 5.95 22.35 -12.32
N GLN A 85 5.21 21.79 -13.29
CA GLN A 85 5.71 20.74 -14.18
C GLN A 85 5.36 20.93 -15.66
N LYS A 86 5.36 22.17 -16.15
CA LYS A 86 4.92 22.46 -17.55
C LYS A 86 5.54 21.59 -18.64
N ARG A 87 6.86 21.30 -18.56
CA ARG A 87 7.54 20.45 -19.55
C ARG A 87 7.14 18.98 -19.41
N ALA A 88 7.09 18.47 -18.16
CA ALA A 88 6.69 17.11 -17.91
C ALA A 88 5.25 16.84 -18.35
N ALA A 89 4.34 17.79 -18.10
CA ALA A 89 2.96 17.72 -18.54
C ALA A 89 2.83 17.72 -20.08
N GLU A 90 3.70 18.47 -20.79
CA GLU A 90 3.70 18.44 -22.27
C GLU A 90 4.23 17.10 -22.79
N HIS A 91 5.29 16.55 -22.21
CA HIS A 91 5.78 15.22 -22.58
C HIS A 91 4.72 14.12 -22.29
N LEU A 92 4.06 14.19 -21.14
CA LEU A 92 2.97 13.25 -20.82
C LEU A 92 1.80 13.39 -21.81
N LYS A 93 1.39 14.62 -22.13
CA LYS A 93 0.36 14.90 -23.15
C LYS A 93 0.70 14.26 -24.48
N GLN A 94 1.92 14.51 -24.97
CA GLN A 94 2.37 13.93 -26.24
C GLN A 94 2.35 12.41 -26.20
N PHE A 95 2.85 11.81 -25.12
CA PHE A 95 2.83 10.37 -24.93
C PHE A 95 1.41 9.78 -24.90
N VAL A 96 0.45 10.45 -24.26
CA VAL A 96 -0.96 10.04 -24.22
C VAL A 96 -1.59 10.10 -25.59
N LEU A 97 -1.33 11.17 -26.36
CA LEU A 97 -1.90 11.36 -27.70
C LEU A 97 -1.27 10.43 -28.74
N ASP A 98 0.05 10.27 -28.74
CA ASP A 98 0.77 9.42 -29.70
C ASP A 98 0.42 7.92 -29.54
N ASN A 99 0.00 7.53 -28.34
CA ASN A 99 -0.37 6.15 -28.05
C ASN A 99 -1.89 5.94 -27.91
N ASP A 100 -2.72 6.94 -28.21
CA ASP A 100 -4.18 6.86 -28.17
C ASP A 100 -4.79 6.38 -26.85
N PHE A 101 -4.22 6.77 -25.70
CA PHE A 101 -4.81 6.44 -24.41
C PHE A 101 -6.15 7.18 -24.21
N ASP A 102 -7.17 6.44 -23.75
CA ASP A 102 -8.49 6.97 -23.41
C ASP A 102 -8.60 7.34 -21.95
N THR A 103 -7.85 6.64 -21.10
CA THR A 103 -7.90 6.77 -19.64
C THR A 103 -6.49 6.83 -19.06
N VAL A 104 -6.28 7.75 -18.13
CA VAL A 104 -5.01 7.87 -17.38
C VAL A 104 -5.30 7.82 -15.88
N ILE A 105 -4.69 6.87 -15.19
CA ILE A 105 -4.89 6.62 -13.75
C ILE A 105 -3.61 6.92 -13.00
N ALA A 106 -3.64 7.82 -12.03
CA ALA A 106 -2.55 8.06 -11.11
C ALA A 106 -2.74 7.24 -9.82
N THR A 107 -1.68 6.64 -9.30
CA THR A 107 -1.70 5.91 -8.01
C THR A 107 -0.90 6.63 -6.90
N GLN A 108 -0.38 7.82 -7.20
CA GLN A 108 0.42 8.62 -6.27
C GLN A 108 0.16 10.11 -6.52
N VAL A 109 0.15 10.94 -5.45
CA VAL A 109 -0.29 12.34 -5.53
C VAL A 109 0.53 13.20 -6.48
N PHE A 110 1.86 13.01 -6.60
CA PHE A 110 2.66 13.77 -7.56
C PHE A 110 2.36 13.41 -9.01
N SER A 111 2.02 12.13 -9.26
CA SER A 111 1.51 11.68 -10.57
C SER A 111 0.14 12.28 -10.87
N ALA A 112 -0.72 12.42 -9.84
CA ALA A 112 -2.04 13.07 -9.97
C ALA A 112 -1.93 14.58 -10.26
N ILE A 113 -0.93 15.28 -9.67
CA ILE A 113 -0.64 16.68 -9.99
C ILE A 113 -0.14 16.82 -11.43
N LEU A 114 0.78 15.95 -11.86
CA LEU A 114 1.27 15.93 -13.23
C LEU A 114 0.12 15.69 -14.23
N LEU A 115 -0.77 14.76 -13.90
CA LEU A 115 -1.94 14.43 -14.69
C LEU A 115 -2.92 15.62 -14.77
N THR A 116 -3.09 16.38 -13.68
CA THR A 116 -3.88 17.62 -13.65
C THR A 116 -3.30 18.68 -14.61
N ASP A 117 -1.98 18.88 -14.58
CA ASP A 117 -1.31 19.81 -15.48
C ASP A 117 -1.41 19.37 -16.95
N MET A 118 -1.39 18.09 -17.23
CA MET A 118 -1.61 17.51 -18.57
C MET A 118 -3.05 17.73 -19.02
N LYS A 119 -4.05 17.40 -18.19
CA LYS A 119 -5.48 17.55 -18.49
C LYS A 119 -5.84 18.96 -18.94
N ALA A 120 -5.27 19.98 -18.28
CA ALA A 120 -5.49 21.38 -18.62
C ALA A 120 -5.02 21.77 -20.06
N LYS A 121 -4.30 20.91 -20.74
CA LYS A 121 -3.68 21.15 -22.07
C LYS A 121 -4.20 20.25 -23.17
N VAL A 122 -5.01 19.24 -22.85
CA VAL A 122 -5.51 18.26 -23.82
C VAL A 122 -6.92 18.65 -24.23
N SER A 123 -7.14 18.69 -25.56
CA SER A 123 -8.46 18.92 -26.15
C SER A 123 -9.23 17.61 -26.41
N LYS A 124 -8.53 16.47 -26.49
CA LYS A 124 -9.14 15.12 -26.59
C LYS A 124 -9.80 14.78 -25.25
N ASN A 125 -10.95 14.09 -25.31
CA ASN A 125 -11.61 13.61 -24.10
C ASN A 125 -10.82 12.41 -23.53
N VAL A 126 -9.98 12.66 -22.52
CA VAL A 126 -9.19 11.66 -21.81
C VAL A 126 -9.66 11.62 -20.37
N THR A 127 -10.17 10.47 -19.94
CA THR A 127 -10.61 10.27 -18.55
C THR A 127 -9.41 10.24 -17.61
N THR A 128 -9.47 11.01 -16.54
CA THR A 128 -8.39 11.15 -15.58
C THR A 128 -8.82 10.72 -14.18
N CYS A 129 -8.06 9.79 -13.57
CA CYS A 129 -8.41 9.20 -12.29
C CYS A 129 -7.25 9.26 -11.28
N PHE A 130 -7.59 9.32 -9.99
CA PHE A 130 -6.63 9.17 -8.91
C PHE A 130 -7.10 8.07 -7.95
N ILE A 131 -6.24 7.10 -7.69
CA ILE A 131 -6.44 6.06 -6.68
C ILE A 131 -5.65 6.41 -5.45
N VAL A 132 -6.35 6.66 -4.36
CA VAL A 132 -5.77 6.91 -3.04
C VAL A 132 -5.39 5.58 -2.39
N THR A 133 -4.19 5.48 -1.86
CA THR A 133 -3.60 4.23 -1.34
C THR A 133 -3.32 4.27 0.17
N ASP A 134 -3.87 5.25 0.89
CA ASP A 134 -3.82 5.36 2.35
C ASP A 134 -5.18 5.76 2.91
N TYR A 135 -5.47 5.36 4.14
CA TYR A 135 -6.76 5.58 4.81
C TYR A 135 -6.85 6.96 5.49
N CYS A 136 -6.35 7.97 4.80
CA CYS A 136 -6.40 9.36 5.24
C CYS A 136 -6.42 10.31 4.05
N TYR A 137 -6.62 11.60 4.31
CA TYR A 137 -6.40 12.63 3.31
C TYR A 137 -4.91 12.77 2.98
N ILE A 138 -4.57 12.66 1.71
CA ILE A 138 -3.19 12.80 1.24
C ILE A 138 -2.87 14.27 0.95
N PRO A 139 -1.81 14.84 1.58
CA PRO A 139 -1.36 16.19 1.30
C PRO A 139 -1.17 16.44 -0.20
N PHE A 140 -1.44 17.66 -0.63
CA PHE A 140 -1.40 18.13 -2.02
C PHE A 140 -2.51 17.58 -2.94
N THR A 141 -3.44 16.77 -2.43
CA THR A 141 -4.60 16.33 -3.23
C THR A 141 -5.48 17.53 -3.66
N ALA A 142 -5.57 18.61 -2.85
CA ALA A 142 -6.29 19.81 -3.25
C ALA A 142 -5.70 20.50 -4.49
N MET A 143 -4.43 20.22 -4.83
CA MET A 143 -3.79 20.73 -6.04
C MET A 143 -4.18 19.95 -7.31
N THR A 144 -4.89 18.85 -7.18
CA THR A 144 -5.30 18.02 -8.32
C THR A 144 -6.70 18.42 -8.82
N ASN A 145 -6.98 18.18 -10.11
CA ASN A 145 -8.31 18.37 -10.71
C ASN A 145 -8.55 17.29 -11.75
N LEU A 146 -9.01 16.14 -11.28
CA LEU A 146 -9.23 14.92 -12.08
C LEU A 146 -10.72 14.57 -12.11
N ASP A 147 -11.13 13.72 -13.03
CA ASP A 147 -12.55 13.37 -13.21
C ASP A 147 -13.06 12.51 -12.05
N VAL A 148 -12.25 11.56 -11.58
CA VAL A 148 -12.64 10.61 -10.54
C VAL A 148 -11.53 10.41 -9.49
N TYR A 149 -11.94 10.31 -8.24
CA TYR A 149 -11.09 9.95 -7.10
C TYR A 149 -11.59 8.65 -6.48
N PHE A 150 -10.82 7.58 -6.59
CA PHE A 150 -11.12 6.31 -5.94
C PHE A 150 -10.50 6.31 -4.54
N LEU A 151 -11.36 6.23 -3.54
CA LEU A 151 -10.99 6.29 -2.13
C LEU A 151 -10.97 4.88 -1.50
N PRO A 152 -10.12 4.65 -0.48
CA PRO A 152 -10.05 3.39 0.25
C PRO A 152 -11.36 3.03 0.96
N HIS A 153 -12.10 4.02 1.47
CA HIS A 153 -13.31 3.82 2.26
C HIS A 153 -14.24 5.03 2.20
N LYS A 154 -15.55 4.80 2.33
CA LYS A 154 -16.59 5.84 2.29
C LYS A 154 -16.43 6.92 3.38
N ASP A 155 -15.91 6.56 4.53
CA ASP A 155 -15.74 7.47 5.66
C ASP A 155 -14.69 8.57 5.39
N LEU A 156 -13.91 8.44 4.31
CA LEU A 156 -12.96 9.48 3.88
C LEU A 156 -13.62 10.55 3.01
N ILE A 157 -14.78 10.30 2.41
CA ILE A 157 -15.46 11.24 1.52
C ILE A 157 -15.68 12.61 2.17
N PRO A 158 -16.18 12.71 3.43
CA PRO A 158 -16.39 14.01 4.07
C PRO A 158 -15.10 14.83 4.23
N GLU A 159 -13.98 14.19 4.51
CA GLU A 159 -12.70 14.86 4.64
C GLU A 159 -12.19 15.35 3.27
N TYR A 160 -12.28 14.52 2.24
CA TYR A 160 -11.90 14.90 0.88
C TYR A 160 -12.77 16.04 0.36
N SER A 161 -14.09 15.99 0.55
CA SER A 161 -15.01 17.07 0.16
C SER A 161 -14.72 18.37 0.88
N ARG A 162 -14.40 18.31 2.18
CA ARG A 162 -14.04 19.51 2.97
C ARG A 162 -12.73 20.15 2.50
N GLN A 163 -11.72 19.33 2.18
CA GLN A 163 -10.38 19.84 1.82
C GLN A 163 -10.28 20.26 0.36
N LYS A 164 -11.00 19.60 -0.53
CA LYS A 164 -10.88 19.77 -1.98
C LYS A 164 -12.14 20.32 -2.64
N GLY A 165 -13.30 20.20 -2.01
CA GLY A 165 -14.60 20.52 -2.59
C GLY A 165 -15.32 19.29 -3.17
N GLU A 166 -16.46 19.53 -3.79
CA GLU A 166 -17.26 18.49 -4.41
C GLU A 166 -16.63 17.99 -5.71
N MET A 167 -16.33 16.72 -5.74
CA MET A 167 -15.78 15.98 -6.86
C MET A 167 -16.41 14.59 -6.88
N LEU A 168 -16.18 13.80 -7.92
CA LEU A 168 -16.63 12.41 -7.95
C LEU A 168 -15.69 11.54 -7.09
N TYR A 169 -16.13 11.24 -5.87
CA TYR A 169 -15.43 10.36 -4.93
C TYR A 169 -16.12 9.00 -4.86
N LEU A 170 -15.40 7.94 -5.22
CA LEU A 170 -15.91 6.57 -5.24
C LEU A 170 -15.13 5.70 -4.25
N PRO A 171 -15.79 5.17 -3.19
CA PRO A 171 -15.13 4.42 -2.13
C PRO A 171 -14.96 2.94 -2.47
N PHE A 172 -14.27 2.65 -3.57
CA PHE A 172 -14.12 1.28 -4.08
C PHE A 172 -13.02 0.48 -3.38
N GLY A 173 -12.18 1.12 -2.56
CA GLY A 173 -11.09 0.43 -1.89
C GLY A 173 -9.74 0.60 -2.59
N ILE A 174 -8.70 0.06 -1.99
CA ILE A 174 -7.36 0.01 -2.57
C ILE A 174 -7.23 -1.26 -3.41
N PRO A 175 -6.84 -1.19 -4.69
CA PRO A 175 -6.59 -2.37 -5.50
C PRO A 175 -5.51 -3.27 -4.90
N VAL A 176 -5.81 -4.54 -4.73
CA VAL A 176 -4.91 -5.57 -4.25
C VAL A 176 -4.76 -6.69 -5.28
N SER A 177 -3.59 -7.32 -5.36
CA SER A 177 -3.35 -8.44 -6.27
C SER A 177 -4.27 -9.62 -5.95
N LYS A 178 -4.66 -10.37 -6.97
CA LYS A 178 -5.53 -11.54 -6.86
C LYS A 178 -5.02 -12.64 -5.94
N GLN A 179 -3.72 -12.69 -5.67
CA GLN A 179 -3.16 -13.62 -4.69
C GLN A 179 -3.72 -13.43 -3.27
N PHE A 180 -4.19 -12.21 -2.94
CA PHE A 180 -4.83 -11.92 -1.65
C PHE A 180 -6.34 -12.22 -1.65
N VAL A 181 -6.98 -12.25 -2.81
CA VAL A 181 -8.44 -12.48 -2.96
C VAL A 181 -8.76 -13.97 -3.11
N ARG A 182 -7.89 -14.73 -3.76
CA ARG A 182 -8.11 -16.16 -4.03
C ARG A 182 -8.27 -16.95 -2.73
N ALA A 183 -9.37 -17.69 -2.65
CA ALA A 183 -9.67 -18.61 -1.55
C ALA A 183 -8.87 -19.92 -1.76
N ASN A 184 -7.59 -19.92 -1.40
CA ASN A 184 -6.86 -21.16 -1.26
C ASN A 184 -7.06 -21.65 0.17
N SER A 185 -7.20 -22.97 0.38
CA SER A 185 -7.21 -23.48 1.75
C SER A 185 -5.84 -23.26 2.39
N ASP A 186 -5.82 -22.90 3.68
CA ASP A 186 -4.55 -22.70 4.42
C ASP A 186 -3.66 -23.95 4.34
N LYS A 187 -4.27 -25.14 4.32
CA LYS A 187 -3.57 -26.43 4.20
C LYS A 187 -2.85 -26.56 2.85
N ASP A 188 -3.50 -26.20 1.75
CA ASP A 188 -2.90 -26.31 0.42
C ASP A 188 -1.74 -25.33 0.27
N VAL A 189 -1.89 -24.13 0.81
CA VAL A 189 -0.85 -23.08 0.79
C VAL A 189 0.35 -23.51 1.64
N ARG A 190 0.14 -24.04 2.86
CA ARG A 190 1.22 -24.54 3.71
C ARG A 190 1.97 -25.70 3.06
N THR A 191 1.26 -26.62 2.42
CA THR A 191 1.88 -27.74 1.67
C THR A 191 2.75 -27.20 0.53
N LYS A 192 2.25 -26.25 -0.25
CA LYS A 192 2.99 -25.60 -1.34
C LYS A 192 4.27 -24.91 -0.84
N LEU A 193 4.20 -24.23 0.29
CA LEU A 193 5.33 -23.52 0.91
C LEU A 193 6.22 -24.41 1.78
N LYS A 194 5.91 -25.73 1.89
CA LYS A 194 6.59 -26.70 2.75
C LYS A 194 6.61 -26.29 4.23
N ILE A 195 5.54 -25.66 4.70
CA ILE A 195 5.34 -25.24 6.09
C ILE A 195 4.69 -26.38 6.86
N TYR A 196 5.18 -26.69 8.05
CA TYR A 196 4.63 -27.74 8.89
C TYR A 196 3.17 -27.46 9.28
N PRO A 197 2.24 -28.42 9.06
CA PRO A 197 0.81 -28.17 9.23
C PRO A 197 0.37 -27.89 10.68
N LYS A 198 1.13 -28.37 11.66
CA LYS A 198 0.75 -28.34 13.08
C LYS A 198 1.33 -27.16 13.87
N THR A 199 2.30 -26.45 13.32
CA THR A 199 2.95 -25.32 14.01
C THR A 199 2.20 -24.02 13.70
N LYS A 200 1.93 -23.20 14.72
CA LYS A 200 1.42 -21.86 14.52
C LYS A 200 2.46 -21.01 13.80
N MET A 201 2.03 -20.18 12.86
CA MET A 201 2.90 -19.37 12.02
C MET A 201 2.66 -17.87 12.24
N ILE A 202 3.70 -17.17 12.67
CA ILE A 202 3.72 -15.71 12.71
C ILE A 202 4.48 -15.21 11.48
N LEU A 203 3.85 -14.34 10.68
CA LEU A 203 4.49 -13.70 9.54
C LEU A 203 4.86 -12.25 9.87
N VAL A 204 6.13 -11.90 9.71
CA VAL A 204 6.63 -10.53 9.86
C VAL A 204 6.89 -9.93 8.47
N LEU A 205 6.13 -8.89 8.12
CA LEU A 205 6.30 -8.13 6.89
C LEU A 205 7.10 -6.85 7.18
N SER A 206 8.36 -6.80 6.77
CA SER A 206 9.22 -5.62 6.96
C SER A 206 8.91 -4.45 6.01
N GLY A 207 8.01 -4.67 5.04
CA GLY A 207 7.81 -3.76 3.92
C GLY A 207 8.96 -3.82 2.90
N SER A 208 8.85 -3.07 1.81
CA SER A 208 9.84 -3.11 0.71
C SER A 208 11.24 -2.63 1.12
N MET A 209 11.34 -1.83 2.18
CA MET A 209 12.59 -1.19 2.63
C MET A 209 13.06 -1.64 4.03
N GLY A 210 12.30 -2.50 4.72
CA GLY A 210 12.66 -2.99 6.05
C GLY A 210 12.70 -1.90 7.13
N TYR A 211 11.62 -1.13 7.24
CA TYR A 211 11.48 -0.11 8.29
C TYR A 211 11.15 -0.74 9.65
N GLY A 212 11.71 -0.16 10.71
CA GLY A 212 11.51 -0.60 12.10
C GLY A 212 12.63 -1.54 12.59
N ASP A 213 12.60 -1.82 13.90
CA ASP A 213 13.56 -2.75 14.51
C ASP A 213 13.08 -4.20 14.38
N ILE A 214 13.13 -4.71 13.14
CA ILE A 214 12.67 -6.07 12.80
C ILE A 214 13.46 -7.12 13.61
N ARG A 215 14.75 -6.87 13.86
CA ARG A 215 15.59 -7.78 14.65
C ARG A 215 15.08 -7.89 16.09
N ALA A 216 14.81 -6.76 16.76
CA ALA A 216 14.26 -6.79 18.12
C ALA A 216 12.85 -7.41 18.17
N ILE A 217 12.01 -7.19 17.14
CA ILE A 217 10.72 -7.87 17.01
C ILE A 217 10.92 -9.39 16.95
N CYS A 218 11.82 -9.88 16.09
CA CYS A 218 12.12 -11.31 15.99
C CYS A 218 12.63 -11.88 17.31
N CYS A 219 13.59 -11.22 17.98
CA CYS A 219 14.10 -11.65 19.27
C CYS A 219 12.98 -11.78 20.32
N GLY A 220 12.14 -10.74 20.47
CA GLY A 220 11.03 -10.79 21.42
C GLY A 220 10.01 -11.89 21.12
N LEU A 221 9.71 -12.16 19.84
CA LEU A 221 8.81 -13.26 19.45
C LEU A 221 9.43 -14.63 19.76
N LEU A 222 10.71 -14.82 19.45
CA LEU A 222 11.42 -16.09 19.66
C LEU A 222 11.60 -16.41 21.13
N GLU A 223 11.93 -15.41 21.94
CA GLU A 223 12.02 -15.54 23.39
C GLU A 223 10.67 -15.89 24.05
N GLU A 224 9.59 -15.29 23.57
CA GLU A 224 8.26 -15.46 24.15
C GLU A 224 7.50 -16.69 23.61
N LEU A 225 7.69 -17.03 22.32
CA LEU A 225 6.86 -17.97 21.58
C LEU A 225 7.61 -19.00 20.73
N GLY A 226 8.95 -18.94 20.67
CA GLY A 226 9.75 -19.73 19.72
C GLY A 226 9.70 -21.26 19.91
N GLU A 227 9.17 -21.75 21.04
CA GLU A 227 8.95 -23.18 21.27
C GLU A 227 7.64 -23.71 20.66
N ILE A 228 6.65 -22.81 20.44
CA ILE A 228 5.30 -23.17 20.01
C ILE A 228 4.90 -22.58 18.66
N THR A 229 5.76 -21.71 18.06
CA THR A 229 5.48 -21.03 16.79
C THR A 229 6.69 -21.02 15.87
N ASP A 230 6.43 -20.98 14.58
CA ASP A 230 7.43 -20.64 13.57
C ASP A 230 7.27 -19.16 13.19
N VAL A 231 8.37 -18.42 13.18
CA VAL A 231 8.42 -17.00 12.77
C VAL A 231 9.01 -16.90 11.38
N TYR A 232 8.21 -16.41 10.44
CA TYR A 232 8.62 -16.17 9.05
C TYR A 232 8.81 -14.68 8.82
N VAL A 233 9.96 -14.28 8.28
CA VAL A 233 10.28 -12.85 8.04
C VAL A 233 10.52 -12.63 6.55
N ILE A 234 9.68 -11.81 5.91
CA ILE A 234 9.92 -11.37 4.55
C ILE A 234 10.68 -10.04 4.58
N CYS A 235 11.96 -10.08 4.20
CA CYS A 235 12.88 -8.93 4.22
C CYS A 235 12.75 -8.02 2.99
N GLY A 236 12.05 -8.48 1.93
CA GLY A 236 11.90 -7.75 0.69
C GLY A 236 13.24 -7.50 -0.01
N ARG A 237 13.45 -6.28 -0.51
CA ARG A 237 14.69 -5.90 -1.21
C ARG A 237 15.82 -5.45 -0.29
N ASN A 238 15.61 -5.47 1.02
CA ASN A 238 16.60 -5.04 2.00
C ASN A 238 17.61 -6.16 2.30
N LYS A 239 18.69 -6.22 1.52
CA LYS A 239 19.77 -7.20 1.68
C LYS A 239 20.51 -7.10 3.03
N HIS A 240 20.54 -5.91 3.63
CA HIS A 240 21.17 -5.73 4.94
C HIS A 240 20.32 -6.41 6.03
N LEU A 241 19.01 -6.12 6.04
CA LEU A 241 18.06 -6.79 6.93
C LEU A 241 18.10 -8.31 6.75
N PHE A 242 18.08 -8.79 5.48
CA PHE A 242 18.14 -10.22 5.19
C PHE A 242 19.37 -10.87 5.85
N ARG A 243 20.55 -10.28 5.72
CA ARG A 243 21.77 -10.79 6.39
C ARG A 243 21.65 -10.80 7.90
N GLN A 244 21.21 -9.70 8.50
CA GLN A 244 21.04 -9.59 9.97
C GLN A 244 20.09 -10.65 10.54
N ILE A 245 18.97 -10.90 9.87
CA ILE A 245 17.98 -11.90 10.33
C ILE A 245 18.46 -13.32 10.03
N SER A 246 19.18 -13.54 8.91
CA SER A 246 19.81 -14.85 8.61
C SER A 246 20.85 -15.24 9.65
N GLU A 247 21.64 -14.30 10.14
CA GLU A 247 22.57 -14.56 11.25
C GLU A 247 21.83 -14.97 12.53
N LEU A 248 20.72 -14.32 12.83
CA LEU A 248 19.88 -14.66 13.99
C LEU A 248 19.26 -16.06 13.82
N SER A 249 18.89 -16.46 12.63
CA SER A 249 18.27 -17.78 12.36
C SER A 249 19.20 -18.96 12.59
N ILE A 250 20.51 -18.74 12.69
CA ILE A 250 21.47 -19.80 13.05
C ILE A 250 21.22 -20.29 14.48
N ALA A 251 20.86 -19.40 15.40
CA ALA A 251 20.58 -19.70 16.79
C ALA A 251 19.16 -20.22 17.06
N TYR A 252 18.20 -19.91 16.15
CA TYR A 252 16.77 -20.19 16.34
C TYR A 252 16.19 -20.96 15.15
N LYS A 253 15.98 -22.28 15.31
CA LYS A 253 15.43 -23.15 14.23
C LYS A 253 14.00 -22.77 13.82
N SER A 254 13.24 -22.13 14.69
CA SER A 254 11.88 -21.63 14.43
C SER A 254 11.85 -20.30 13.70
N LEU A 255 13.01 -19.72 13.32
CA LEU A 255 13.10 -18.50 12.53
C LEU A 255 13.43 -18.81 11.07
N HIS A 256 12.49 -18.45 10.17
CA HIS A 256 12.59 -18.67 8.74
C HIS A 256 12.71 -17.33 8.02
N VAL A 257 13.78 -17.15 7.26
CA VAL A 257 14.11 -15.86 6.62
C VAL A 257 13.90 -15.95 5.12
N ILE A 258 13.11 -15.03 4.60
CA ILE A 258 12.77 -14.95 3.18
C ILE A 258 13.29 -13.61 2.65
N GLU A 259 14.10 -13.63 1.61
CA GLU A 259 14.60 -12.42 0.97
C GLU A 259 13.44 -11.70 0.26
N TYR A 260 13.40 -11.74 -1.04
CA TYR A 260 12.33 -11.20 -1.86
C TYR A 260 11.45 -12.33 -2.40
N THR A 261 10.14 -12.15 -2.35
CA THR A 261 9.20 -13.11 -2.93
C THR A 261 8.05 -12.42 -3.64
N ASN A 262 7.56 -13.04 -4.72
CA ASN A 262 6.33 -12.64 -5.41
C ASN A 262 5.09 -13.35 -4.83
N CYS A 263 5.27 -14.28 -3.89
CA CYS A 263 4.20 -15.10 -3.30
C CYS A 263 3.80 -14.60 -1.90
N VAL A 264 3.85 -13.28 -1.66
CA VAL A 264 3.50 -12.71 -0.34
C VAL A 264 2.09 -13.11 0.10
N GLY A 265 1.13 -13.16 -0.84
CA GLY A 265 -0.24 -13.58 -0.57
C GLY A 265 -0.37 -15.03 -0.09
N ASP A 266 0.51 -15.92 -0.54
CA ASP A 266 0.58 -17.30 -0.04
C ASP A 266 1.08 -17.33 1.42
N TYR A 267 2.17 -16.60 1.74
CA TYR A 267 2.67 -16.50 3.12
C TYR A 267 1.65 -15.86 4.06
N VAL A 268 0.96 -14.79 3.64
CA VAL A 268 -0.15 -14.20 4.40
C VAL A 268 -1.26 -15.23 4.59
N GLY A 269 -1.63 -15.97 3.53
CA GLY A 269 -2.64 -17.04 3.60
C GLY A 269 -2.26 -18.17 4.55
N ALA A 270 -0.98 -18.56 4.61
CA ALA A 270 -0.48 -19.61 5.48
C ALA A 270 -0.37 -19.22 6.95
N SER A 271 -0.30 -17.91 7.25
CA SER A 271 -0.05 -17.41 8.61
C SER A 271 -1.29 -17.47 9.51
N ASP A 272 -1.05 -17.65 10.82
CA ASP A 272 -2.07 -17.50 11.86
C ASP A 272 -2.15 -16.05 12.36
N LEU A 273 -1.04 -15.31 12.27
CA LEU A 273 -0.92 -13.90 12.65
C LEU A 273 0.07 -13.19 11.74
N VAL A 274 -0.26 -11.97 11.34
CA VAL A 274 0.63 -11.09 10.57
C VAL A 274 1.05 -9.90 11.40
N LEU A 275 2.34 -9.61 11.39
CA LEU A 275 2.93 -8.41 11.96
C LEU A 275 3.45 -7.55 10.82
N SER A 276 3.01 -6.30 10.76
CA SER A 276 3.38 -5.38 9.68
C SER A 276 3.47 -3.94 10.16
N LYS A 277 4.21 -3.12 9.43
CA LYS A 277 4.04 -1.68 9.56
C LYS A 277 2.68 -1.26 8.96
N PRO A 278 2.06 -0.16 9.42
CA PRO A 278 0.71 0.23 8.99
C PRO A 278 0.68 0.99 7.65
N GLY A 279 1.33 0.46 6.62
CA GLY A 279 1.19 0.99 5.26
C GLY A 279 -0.17 0.65 4.68
N GLY A 280 -0.83 1.61 4.02
CA GLY A 280 -2.21 1.46 3.53
C GLY A 280 -2.42 0.19 2.69
N LEU A 281 -1.54 -0.06 1.71
CA LEU A 281 -1.67 -1.26 0.87
C LEU A 281 -1.43 -2.56 1.65
N SER A 282 -0.31 -2.70 2.38
CA SER A 282 0.01 -3.95 3.09
C SER A 282 -1.06 -4.30 4.11
N ALA A 283 -1.59 -3.29 4.82
CA ALA A 283 -2.71 -3.46 5.74
C ALA A 283 -3.97 -3.95 5.01
N THR A 284 -4.28 -3.38 3.83
CA THR A 284 -5.40 -3.81 2.99
C THR A 284 -5.22 -5.25 2.51
N GLU A 285 -4.04 -5.62 2.04
CA GLU A 285 -3.70 -6.97 1.56
C GLU A 285 -3.95 -8.03 2.65
N VAL A 286 -3.48 -7.77 3.88
CA VAL A 286 -3.70 -8.66 5.03
C VAL A 286 -5.18 -8.72 5.40
N ALA A 287 -5.86 -7.57 5.44
CA ALA A 287 -7.27 -7.49 5.80
C ALA A 287 -8.18 -8.18 4.75
N VAL A 288 -7.91 -8.01 3.46
CA VAL A 288 -8.62 -8.72 2.37
C VAL A 288 -8.42 -10.22 2.47
N LYS A 289 -7.20 -10.68 2.84
CA LYS A 289 -6.94 -12.10 3.09
C LYS A 289 -7.62 -12.60 4.37
N GLY A 290 -8.11 -11.71 5.23
CA GLY A 290 -8.79 -12.02 6.48
C GLY A 290 -7.86 -12.65 7.51
N LYS A 291 -6.65 -12.12 7.67
CA LYS A 291 -5.70 -12.61 8.68
C LYS A 291 -5.57 -11.64 9.85
N PRO A 292 -5.45 -12.13 11.08
CA PRO A 292 -5.20 -11.28 12.25
C PRO A 292 -3.95 -10.43 12.03
N LEU A 293 -4.02 -9.14 12.44
CA LEU A 293 -3.01 -8.14 12.14
C LEU A 293 -2.64 -7.34 13.39
N ILE A 294 -1.34 -7.27 13.67
CA ILE A 294 -0.79 -6.34 14.66
C ILE A 294 0.18 -5.40 13.94
N PHE A 295 -0.03 -4.11 14.12
CA PHE A 295 0.87 -3.09 13.63
C PHE A 295 2.06 -2.90 14.56
N SER A 296 3.25 -2.86 13.96
CA SER A 296 4.45 -2.32 14.60
C SER A 296 4.44 -0.79 14.52
N LYS A 297 5.42 -0.15 15.17
CA LYS A 297 5.57 1.31 15.20
C LYS A 297 5.43 1.93 13.80
N PRO A 298 4.49 2.90 13.60
CA PRO A 298 4.30 3.59 12.33
C PRO A 298 5.45 4.54 11.98
N ILE A 299 5.61 4.82 10.70
CA ILE A 299 6.32 6.02 10.26
C ILE A 299 5.42 7.22 10.59
N PRO A 300 5.94 8.26 11.29
CA PRO A 300 5.14 9.42 11.63
C PRO A 300 4.50 10.09 10.42
N GLY A 301 3.23 10.44 10.52
CA GLY A 301 2.45 11.08 9.45
C GLY A 301 1.25 10.23 9.04
N TRP A 302 1.11 9.93 7.74
CA TRP A 302 -0.06 9.19 7.22
C TRP A 302 -0.16 7.74 7.73
N GLU A 303 0.95 7.08 8.11
CA GLU A 303 0.85 5.76 8.71
C GLU A 303 0.19 5.77 10.09
N GLU A 304 0.32 6.86 10.86
CA GLU A 304 -0.41 7.05 12.13
C GLU A 304 -1.93 7.13 11.89
N GLU A 305 -2.36 7.75 10.79
CA GLU A 305 -3.76 7.81 10.40
C GLU A 305 -4.28 6.43 9.92
N ASN A 306 -3.45 5.67 9.19
CA ASN A 306 -3.78 4.29 8.84
C ASN A 306 -3.97 3.43 10.10
N VAL A 307 -3.07 3.55 11.12
CA VAL A 307 -3.23 2.89 12.41
C VAL A 307 -4.58 3.23 13.02
N ARG A 308 -4.88 4.52 13.16
CA ARG A 308 -6.14 5.00 13.76
C ARG A 308 -7.34 4.42 13.02
N PHE A 309 -7.37 4.48 11.69
CA PHE A 309 -8.46 3.96 10.88
C PHE A 309 -8.72 2.48 11.14
N PHE A 310 -7.67 1.65 11.21
CA PHE A 310 -7.79 0.21 11.44
C PHE A 310 -8.17 -0.13 12.88
N ILE A 311 -7.57 0.54 13.87
CA ILE A 311 -7.82 0.30 15.30
C ILE A 311 -9.24 0.68 15.68
N ASP A 312 -9.70 1.88 15.28
CA ASP A 312 -11.05 2.38 15.59
C ASP A 312 -12.16 1.47 15.04
N ARG A 313 -11.83 0.64 14.02
CA ARG A 313 -12.76 -0.33 13.41
C ARG A 313 -12.51 -1.77 13.85
N GLY A 314 -11.58 -2.01 14.76
CA GLY A 314 -11.24 -3.36 15.23
C GLY A 314 -10.65 -4.27 14.16
N MET A 315 -9.98 -3.69 13.14
CA MET A 315 -9.37 -4.42 12.02
C MET A 315 -7.93 -4.83 12.29
N ALA A 316 -7.28 -4.22 13.28
CA ALA A 316 -5.90 -4.50 13.72
C ALA A 316 -5.74 -4.10 15.18
N LEU A 317 -4.61 -4.50 15.79
CA LEU A 317 -4.06 -3.88 17.00
C LEU A 317 -2.74 -3.20 16.70
N GLU A 318 -2.28 -2.34 17.60
CA GLU A 318 -0.96 -1.70 17.55
C GLU A 318 -0.12 -2.12 18.74
N ALA A 319 1.17 -2.39 18.51
CA ALA A 319 2.17 -2.56 19.54
C ALA A 319 3.25 -1.48 19.42
N LYS A 320 3.53 -0.80 20.52
CA LYS A 320 4.51 0.31 20.56
C LYS A 320 5.94 -0.19 20.75
N THR A 321 6.11 -1.39 21.31
CA THR A 321 7.41 -2.00 21.59
C THR A 321 7.45 -3.46 21.12
N PRO A 322 8.66 -4.01 20.84
CA PRO A 322 8.81 -5.43 20.50
C PRO A 322 8.27 -6.37 21.58
N LYS A 323 8.42 -6.01 22.88
CA LYS A 323 7.89 -6.79 24.00
C LYS A 323 6.37 -6.83 24.00
N GLU A 324 5.72 -5.67 23.88
CA GLU A 324 4.26 -5.57 23.77
C GLU A 324 3.74 -6.37 22.59
N LEU A 325 4.43 -6.31 21.45
CA LEU A 325 4.08 -7.05 20.25
C LEU A 325 4.11 -8.57 20.48
N ALA A 326 5.14 -9.10 21.16
CA ALA A 326 5.23 -10.51 21.49
C ALA A 326 4.11 -10.95 22.46
N GLN A 327 3.78 -10.11 23.45
CA GLN A 327 2.66 -10.35 24.39
C GLN A 327 1.31 -10.38 23.68
N LEU A 328 1.04 -9.41 22.78
CA LEU A 328 -0.18 -9.41 21.97
C LEU A 328 -0.22 -10.63 21.04
N ALA A 329 0.88 -11.01 20.43
CA ALA A 329 0.95 -12.21 19.59
C ALA A 329 0.57 -13.47 20.39
N ARG A 330 1.03 -13.61 21.62
CA ARG A 330 0.62 -14.72 22.51
C ARG A 330 -0.89 -14.77 22.73
N VAL A 331 -1.50 -13.61 23.02
CA VAL A 331 -2.96 -13.50 23.22
C VAL A 331 -3.73 -13.93 21.98
N PHE A 332 -3.32 -13.44 20.81
CA PHE A 332 -3.96 -13.77 19.53
C PHE A 332 -3.87 -15.25 19.17
N LEU A 333 -2.71 -15.87 19.42
CA LEU A 333 -2.52 -17.28 19.13
C LEU A 333 -3.29 -18.22 20.08
N ALA A 334 -3.69 -17.70 21.25
CA ALA A 334 -4.45 -18.45 22.27
C ALA A 334 -5.97 -18.26 22.17
N ASP A 335 -6.45 -17.22 21.47
CA ASP A 335 -7.88 -16.84 21.44
C ASP A 335 -8.42 -16.67 20.01
N ASP A 336 -9.01 -17.73 19.47
CA ASP A 336 -9.61 -17.73 18.13
C ASP A 336 -10.82 -16.76 18.03
N HIS A 337 -11.43 -16.36 19.16
CA HIS A 337 -12.57 -15.46 19.16
C HIS A 337 -12.15 -14.01 18.82
N ILE A 338 -11.00 -13.57 19.37
CA ILE A 338 -10.41 -12.26 19.04
C ILE A 338 -10.07 -12.22 17.54
N CYS A 339 -9.46 -13.29 17.03
CA CYS A 339 -9.13 -13.42 15.61
C CYS A 339 -10.38 -13.34 14.74
N THR A 340 -11.43 -14.07 15.07
CA THR A 340 -12.69 -14.09 14.32
C THR A 340 -13.36 -12.72 14.28
N LYS A 341 -13.41 -12.00 15.40
CA LYS A 341 -13.95 -10.63 15.44
C LYS A 341 -13.18 -9.69 14.53
N MET A 342 -11.85 -9.73 14.60
CA MET A 342 -11.02 -8.89 13.75
C MET A 342 -11.24 -9.20 12.26
N GLN A 343 -11.29 -10.46 11.87
CA GLN A 343 -11.56 -10.91 10.51
C GLN A 343 -12.93 -10.42 9.99
N GLN A 344 -13.95 -10.44 10.84
CA GLN A 344 -15.28 -9.92 10.50
C GLN A 344 -15.23 -8.41 10.20
N GLN A 345 -14.51 -7.63 11.03
CA GLN A 345 -14.34 -6.21 10.79
C GLN A 345 -13.52 -5.92 9.52
N GLN A 346 -12.46 -6.68 9.29
CA GLN A 346 -11.68 -6.56 8.05
C GLN A 346 -12.55 -6.79 6.81
N ARG A 347 -13.34 -7.86 6.76
CA ARG A 347 -14.28 -8.15 5.66
C ARG A 347 -15.33 -7.05 5.45
N ARG A 348 -15.77 -6.39 6.55
CA ARG A 348 -16.77 -5.32 6.51
C ARG A 348 -16.23 -4.02 5.92
N HIS A 349 -14.95 -3.74 6.12
CA HIS A 349 -14.34 -2.45 5.83
C HIS A 349 -13.30 -2.48 4.70
N THR A 350 -13.07 -3.64 4.06
CA THR A 350 -12.19 -3.74 2.89
C THR A 350 -12.92 -4.36 1.70
N ASN A 351 -12.47 -3.99 0.50
CA ASN A 351 -12.97 -4.55 -0.75
C ASN A 351 -11.85 -5.25 -1.51
N GLY A 352 -11.87 -6.57 -1.56
CA GLY A 352 -10.91 -7.37 -2.32
C GLY A 352 -11.05 -7.23 -3.85
N PHE A 353 -12.19 -6.72 -4.31
CA PHE A 353 -12.50 -6.58 -5.74
C PHE A 353 -12.33 -5.15 -6.25
N ALA A 354 -11.64 -4.28 -5.51
CA ALA A 354 -11.47 -2.87 -5.85
C ALA A 354 -10.93 -2.65 -7.28
N ALA A 355 -9.95 -3.46 -7.73
CA ALA A 355 -9.43 -3.36 -9.10
C ALA A 355 -10.51 -3.61 -10.15
N ARG A 356 -11.35 -4.63 -9.95
CA ARG A 356 -12.47 -4.96 -10.81
C ARG A 356 -13.50 -3.82 -10.83
N ASP A 357 -13.92 -3.37 -9.66
CA ASP A 357 -14.99 -2.37 -9.53
C ASP A 357 -14.57 -1.01 -10.13
N ILE A 358 -13.28 -0.66 -10.04
CA ILE A 358 -12.69 0.52 -10.67
C ILE A 358 -12.76 0.40 -12.20
N LEU A 359 -12.34 -0.73 -12.77
CA LEU A 359 -12.36 -0.93 -14.21
C LEU A 359 -13.80 -1.01 -14.75
N ASP A 360 -14.70 -1.71 -14.03
CA ASP A 360 -16.14 -1.75 -14.38
C ASP A 360 -16.75 -0.34 -14.44
N PHE A 361 -16.40 0.50 -13.45
CA PHE A 361 -16.88 1.88 -13.45
C PHE A 361 -16.36 2.68 -14.64
N ILE A 362 -15.07 2.57 -14.95
CA ILE A 362 -14.45 3.30 -16.06
C ILE A 362 -15.05 2.84 -17.39
N GLU A 363 -15.22 1.54 -17.61
CA GLU A 363 -15.83 0.97 -18.83
C GLU A 363 -17.26 1.46 -19.03
N ASN A 364 -18.07 1.48 -17.97
CA ASN A 364 -19.49 1.80 -18.07
C ASN A 364 -19.80 3.31 -18.16
N HIS A 365 -18.89 4.19 -17.74
CA HIS A 365 -19.17 5.62 -17.64
C HIS A 365 -18.39 6.51 -18.60
N PHE A 366 -17.27 6.02 -19.14
CA PHE A 366 -16.37 6.85 -19.95
C PHE A 366 -16.00 6.24 -21.30
N VAL A 367 -16.32 4.97 -21.54
CA VAL A 367 -16.13 4.32 -22.84
C VAL A 367 -17.48 4.31 -23.54
N LEU A 368 -17.63 5.20 -24.52
CA LEU A 368 -18.74 5.22 -25.46
C LEU A 368 -18.38 4.47 -26.74
#